data_887cd4b9973e29022cd86e0c917d08c9
#
_entry.id   887cd4b9973e29022cd86e0c917d08c9
#
_cell.length_a   1.000
_cell.length_b   1.000
_cell.length_c   1.000
_cell.angle_alpha   90.00
_cell.angle_beta   90.00
_cell.angle_gamma   90.00
#
_symmetry.space_group_name_H-M   'P 1'
#
loop_
_entity.id
_entity.type
_entity.pdbx_description
1 polymer ?
#
loop_
_entity_poly.entity_id
_entity_poly.type
_entity_poly.pdbx_seq_one_letter_code
_entity_poly.pdbx_strand_id
1 'polypeptide(L)'
;THGIFVNDVCLQNGATSMAQAFKAGGYDTAYIGKWHIDGHGRTNYIPPERRQGFEYWKVLECTHSYNESYYYAGDSDEKLAWENYDAEAQTKDAQQYIRDHQGDDPFLMVLSWGPPHAPYETAPAKYRAQYRREDIELRPNVPPEKAADAAEWIAGYYAHCTALDDCMADLLQTLEDQGIDDHTLVLFFSDHGDMLGSQGWDKKQKPWEESIRVPFLLRSPALLGTEGRQVDALIDIPDIMPTLLGLCQLNIPESVEGLDFWA
;
A
#
# COMPACT_ATOMS: atom_id res chain seq x y z
N THR A 1 17.20 9.45 8.84
CA THR A 1 15.87 9.68 9.48
C THR A 1 15.09 10.73 8.74
N HIS A 2 13.85 10.44 8.34
CA HIS A 2 12.99 11.28 7.51
C HIS A 2 12.31 12.45 8.28
N GLY A 3 12.47 12.55 9.60
CA GLY A 3 11.93 13.63 10.44
C GLY A 3 10.42 13.56 10.74
N ILE A 4 9.68 12.58 10.22
CA ILE A 4 8.27 12.35 10.54
C ILE A 4 8.18 11.49 11.79
N PHE A 5 7.66 12.05 12.87
CA PHE A 5 7.53 11.37 14.18
C PHE A 5 6.07 11.30 14.66
N VAL A 6 5.15 11.97 13.96
CA VAL A 6 3.68 11.91 14.18
C VAL A 6 2.97 12.07 12.84
N ASN A 7 1.68 11.76 12.81
CA ASN A 7 0.84 12.00 11.62
C ASN A 7 0.74 13.51 11.32
N ASP A 8 0.41 13.83 10.06
CA ASP A 8 0.19 15.19 9.57
C ASP A 8 1.44 16.11 9.65
N VAL A 9 2.63 15.50 9.62
CA VAL A 9 3.92 16.21 9.49
C VAL A 9 4.47 16.04 8.07
N CYS A 10 4.96 17.13 7.50
CA CYS A 10 5.53 17.13 6.14
C CYS A 10 6.88 16.40 6.13
N LEU A 11 7.04 15.50 5.13
CA LEU A 11 8.32 14.88 4.85
C LEU A 11 9.34 15.95 4.45
N GLN A 12 10.48 15.95 5.13
CA GLN A 12 11.56 16.89 4.83
C GLN A 12 12.41 16.37 3.66
N ASN A 13 12.73 17.24 2.71
CA ASN A 13 13.64 16.92 1.62
C ASN A 13 15.08 16.84 2.15
N GLY A 14 15.58 15.65 2.38
CA GLY A 14 16.93 15.45 2.94
C GLY A 14 17.58 14.15 2.52
N ALA A 15 16.79 13.21 1.99
CA ALA A 15 17.26 11.92 1.49
C ALA A 15 16.64 11.64 0.12
N THR A 16 17.28 10.82 -0.67
CA THR A 16 16.73 10.36 -1.94
C THR A 16 15.54 9.44 -1.69
N SER A 17 14.38 9.77 -2.25
CA SER A 17 13.19 8.92 -2.19
C SER A 17 13.31 7.71 -3.13
N MET A 18 12.45 6.71 -2.92
CA MET A 18 12.36 5.54 -3.81
C MET A 18 12.09 5.97 -5.25
N ALA A 19 11.11 6.84 -5.50
CA ALA A 19 10.79 7.29 -6.86
C ALA A 19 11.96 8.06 -7.50
N GLN A 20 12.66 8.91 -6.74
CA GLN A 20 13.85 9.61 -7.27
C GLN A 20 14.97 8.65 -7.66
N ALA A 21 15.20 7.59 -6.86
CA ALA A 21 16.22 6.59 -7.17
C ALA A 21 15.86 5.76 -8.41
N PHE A 22 14.62 5.30 -8.53
CA PHE A 22 14.15 4.58 -9.70
C PHE A 22 14.14 5.46 -10.96
N LYS A 23 13.70 6.72 -10.85
CA LYS A 23 13.76 7.68 -11.96
C LYS A 23 15.20 7.93 -12.45
N ALA A 24 16.16 8.03 -11.53
CA ALA A 24 17.58 8.11 -11.90
C ALA A 24 18.08 6.84 -12.60
N GLY A 25 17.43 5.71 -12.37
CA GLY A 25 17.65 4.44 -13.08
C GLY A 25 16.91 4.30 -14.40
N GLY A 26 16.19 5.33 -14.85
CA GLY A 26 15.45 5.33 -16.13
C GLY A 26 14.02 4.76 -16.04
N TYR A 27 13.44 4.68 -14.83
CA TYR A 27 12.07 4.22 -14.65
C TYR A 27 11.07 5.39 -14.70
N ASP A 28 9.93 5.16 -15.35
CA ASP A 28 8.75 5.99 -15.15
C ASP A 28 8.16 5.72 -13.75
N THR A 29 7.61 6.74 -13.11
CA THR A 29 7.19 6.65 -11.72
C THR A 29 5.72 7.01 -11.55
N ALA A 30 4.94 6.11 -10.95
CA ALA A 30 3.50 6.25 -10.75
C ALA A 30 3.11 6.08 -9.28
N TYR A 31 2.20 6.94 -8.79
CA TYR A 31 1.57 6.79 -7.48
C TYR A 31 0.05 6.94 -7.59
N ILE A 32 -0.68 5.98 -7.04
CA ILE A 32 -2.14 5.96 -7.01
C ILE A 32 -2.59 5.67 -5.58
N GLY A 33 -3.51 6.47 -5.04
CA GLY A 33 -4.12 6.23 -3.74
C GLY A 33 -3.72 7.20 -2.63
N LYS A 34 -3.47 6.68 -1.42
CA LYS A 34 -3.21 7.48 -0.22
C LYS A 34 -1.73 7.83 -0.07
N TRP A 35 -1.42 9.10 0.25
CA TRP A 35 -0.05 9.60 0.43
C TRP A 35 0.37 9.70 1.90
N HIS A 36 -0.26 10.55 2.67
CA HIS A 36 -0.17 10.77 4.12
C HIS A 36 1.21 11.18 4.65
N ILE A 37 2.02 11.85 3.83
CA ILE A 37 3.34 12.37 4.22
C ILE A 37 3.58 13.82 3.78
N ASP A 38 2.57 14.50 3.23
CA ASP A 38 2.67 15.91 2.83
C ASP A 38 2.48 16.88 4.01
N GLY A 39 1.62 16.56 4.96
CA GLY A 39 1.41 17.35 6.19
C GLY A 39 0.80 18.75 6.01
N HIS A 40 0.33 19.11 4.81
CA HIS A 40 -0.26 20.41 4.50
C HIS A 40 -1.80 20.38 4.48
N GLY A 41 -2.39 19.39 5.14
CA GLY A 41 -3.84 19.19 5.23
C GLY A 41 -4.31 17.97 4.46
N ARG A 42 -5.14 17.17 5.13
CA ARG A 42 -5.52 15.80 4.71
C ARG A 42 -6.25 15.72 3.37
N THR A 43 -6.85 16.81 2.90
CA THR A 43 -7.63 16.84 1.66
C THR A 43 -7.14 17.88 0.67
N ASN A 44 -5.96 18.47 0.91
CA ASN A 44 -5.40 19.49 0.06
C ASN A 44 -4.64 18.89 -1.14
N TYR A 45 -4.54 19.67 -2.20
CA TYR A 45 -3.71 19.36 -3.35
C TYR A 45 -2.23 19.31 -2.96
N ILE A 46 -1.52 18.34 -3.51
CA ILE A 46 -0.08 18.15 -3.31
C ILE A 46 0.63 18.55 -4.61
N PRO A 47 1.38 19.67 -4.62
CA PRO A 47 2.04 20.13 -5.83
C PRO A 47 3.25 19.25 -6.21
N PRO A 48 3.69 19.28 -7.48
CA PRO A 48 4.72 18.38 -8.00
C PRO A 48 6.02 18.33 -7.20
N GLU A 49 6.47 19.46 -6.68
CA GLU A 49 7.72 19.58 -5.89
C GLU A 49 7.68 18.81 -4.55
N ARG A 50 6.51 18.39 -4.06
CA ARG A 50 6.33 17.62 -2.82
C ARG A 50 5.99 16.14 -3.05
N ARG A 51 5.90 15.69 -4.32
CA ARG A 51 5.56 14.30 -4.71
C ARG A 51 6.75 13.34 -4.67
N GLN A 52 7.89 13.79 -4.18
CA GLN A 52 9.09 12.96 -4.00
C GLN A 52 9.56 12.23 -5.27
N GLY A 53 9.29 12.78 -6.46
CA GLY A 53 9.74 12.22 -7.73
C GLY A 53 8.71 11.37 -8.50
N PHE A 54 7.51 11.19 -7.97
CA PHE A 54 6.43 10.54 -8.72
C PHE A 54 5.83 11.46 -9.78
N GLU A 55 5.65 10.96 -11.01
CA GLU A 55 5.19 11.71 -12.20
C GLU A 55 3.72 11.41 -12.53
N TYR A 56 3.36 10.13 -12.73
CA TYR A 56 1.95 9.79 -12.80
C TYR A 56 1.33 9.88 -11.41
N TRP A 57 0.28 10.68 -11.28
CA TRP A 57 -0.23 11.07 -9.97
C TRP A 57 -1.75 11.07 -9.93
N LYS A 58 -2.33 10.18 -9.10
CA LYS A 58 -3.75 10.17 -8.75
C LYS A 58 -3.91 9.90 -7.26
N VAL A 59 -3.85 10.95 -6.46
CA VAL A 59 -3.57 10.84 -5.03
C VAL A 59 -4.44 11.77 -4.19
N LEU A 60 -4.76 11.31 -3.00
CA LEU A 60 -5.22 12.13 -1.89
C LEU A 60 -4.27 11.95 -0.69
N GLU A 61 -4.02 13.03 0.05
CA GLU A 61 -3.17 12.99 1.25
C GLU A 61 -3.71 11.96 2.27
N CYS A 62 -4.98 12.07 2.67
CA CYS A 62 -5.59 11.12 3.59
C CYS A 62 -7.10 11.16 3.54
N THR A 63 -7.73 10.00 3.46
CA THR A 63 -9.17 9.83 3.66
C THR A 63 -9.46 8.54 4.41
N HIS A 64 -10.64 8.46 5.04
CA HIS A 64 -11.24 7.25 5.58
C HIS A 64 -12.67 7.05 5.03
N SER A 65 -12.99 7.74 3.93
CA SER A 65 -14.28 7.63 3.24
C SER A 65 -14.07 6.80 1.96
N TYR A 66 -14.06 5.48 2.08
CA TYR A 66 -13.68 4.57 1.00
C TYR A 66 -14.73 4.41 -0.11
N ASN A 67 -15.98 4.79 0.15
CA ASN A 67 -17.07 4.74 -0.84
C ASN A 67 -17.41 6.11 -1.44
N GLU A 68 -16.81 7.20 -0.92
CA GLU A 68 -16.97 8.58 -1.39
C GLU A 68 -15.61 9.28 -1.30
N SER A 69 -14.61 8.68 -1.93
CA SER A 69 -13.22 9.14 -1.88
C SER A 69 -12.90 10.08 -3.05
N TYR A 70 -11.90 10.92 -2.84
CA TYR A 70 -11.44 11.91 -3.83
C TYR A 70 -9.97 11.71 -4.14
N TYR A 71 -9.53 12.33 -5.24
CA TYR A 71 -8.12 12.43 -5.60
C TYR A 71 -7.84 13.68 -6.42
N TYR A 72 -6.59 14.00 -6.58
CA TYR A 72 -6.07 14.99 -7.53
C TYR A 72 -5.24 14.27 -8.58
N ALA A 73 -5.40 14.67 -9.85
CA ALA A 73 -4.71 14.03 -10.98
C ALA A 73 -3.74 14.98 -11.66
N GLY A 74 -2.56 14.48 -12.00
CA GLY A 74 -1.53 15.28 -12.68
C GLY A 74 -1.28 16.60 -11.95
N ASP A 75 -1.09 17.68 -12.68
CA ASP A 75 -0.77 19.00 -12.13
C ASP A 75 -2.01 19.87 -11.86
N SER A 76 -3.20 19.28 -11.90
CA SER A 76 -4.47 19.96 -11.62
C SER A 76 -4.80 19.91 -10.14
N ASP A 77 -5.27 21.04 -9.59
CA ASP A 77 -5.86 21.15 -8.26
C ASP A 77 -7.39 20.89 -8.26
N GLU A 78 -7.92 20.44 -9.39
CA GLU A 78 -9.29 19.98 -9.49
C GLU A 78 -9.48 18.67 -8.72
N LYS A 79 -10.47 18.69 -7.81
CA LYS A 79 -10.84 17.53 -7.01
C LYS A 79 -11.74 16.60 -7.80
N LEU A 80 -11.25 15.39 -8.07
CA LEU A 80 -11.95 14.32 -8.77
C LEU A 80 -12.44 13.26 -7.78
N ALA A 81 -13.51 12.54 -8.10
CA ALA A 81 -14.05 11.49 -7.24
C ALA A 81 -13.71 10.10 -7.79
N TRP A 82 -13.32 9.17 -6.92
CA TRP A 82 -13.30 7.75 -7.24
C TRP A 82 -14.73 7.21 -7.32
N GLU A 83 -14.97 6.33 -8.27
CA GLU A 83 -16.28 5.68 -8.40
C GLU A 83 -16.45 4.56 -7.36
N ASN A 84 -17.50 4.62 -6.55
CA ASN A 84 -17.85 3.59 -5.57
C ASN A 84 -16.72 3.34 -4.56
N TYR A 85 -16.36 2.06 -4.36
CA TYR A 85 -15.30 1.64 -3.45
C TYR A 85 -13.93 1.97 -4.05
N ASP A 86 -13.19 2.84 -3.40
CA ASP A 86 -11.98 3.47 -3.94
C ASP A 86 -10.85 2.48 -4.25
N ALA A 87 -10.70 1.39 -3.49
CA ALA A 87 -9.69 0.39 -3.80
C ALA A 87 -9.96 -0.31 -5.14
N GLU A 88 -11.23 -0.62 -5.47
CA GLU A 88 -11.59 -1.17 -6.79
C GLU A 88 -11.35 -0.14 -7.91
N ALA A 89 -11.69 1.13 -7.67
CA ALA A 89 -11.48 2.20 -8.65
C ALA A 89 -10.00 2.50 -8.89
N GLN A 90 -9.19 2.58 -7.84
CA GLN A 90 -7.74 2.75 -7.89
C GLN A 90 -7.07 1.57 -8.61
N THR A 91 -7.56 0.35 -8.39
CA THR A 91 -7.08 -0.85 -9.09
C THR A 91 -7.35 -0.78 -10.59
N LYS A 92 -8.56 -0.37 -11.00
CA LYS A 92 -8.87 -0.15 -12.43
C LYS A 92 -7.98 0.91 -13.07
N ASP A 93 -7.66 1.96 -12.33
CA ASP A 93 -6.74 2.99 -12.81
C ASP A 93 -5.31 2.46 -12.96
N ALA A 94 -4.84 1.67 -11.99
CA ALA A 94 -3.55 0.99 -12.09
C ALA A 94 -3.49 0.01 -13.28
N GLN A 95 -4.55 -0.76 -13.51
CA GLN A 95 -4.67 -1.62 -14.69
C GLN A 95 -4.62 -0.81 -16.00
N GLN A 96 -5.29 0.36 -16.02
CA GLN A 96 -5.25 1.24 -17.19
C GLN A 96 -3.85 1.80 -17.42
N TYR A 97 -3.16 2.25 -16.36
CA TYR A 97 -1.77 2.67 -16.45
C TYR A 97 -0.87 1.58 -17.04
N ILE A 98 -1.00 0.33 -16.57
CA ILE A 98 -0.23 -0.82 -17.10
C ILE A 98 -0.51 -1.04 -18.58
N ARG A 99 -1.78 -0.97 -19.01
CA ARG A 99 -2.16 -1.15 -20.43
C ARG A 99 -1.67 -0.02 -21.34
N ASP A 100 -1.66 1.20 -20.83
CA ASP A 100 -1.26 2.40 -21.57
C ASP A 100 0.24 2.60 -21.61
N HIS A 101 0.98 1.92 -20.72
CA HIS A 101 2.43 1.99 -20.64
C HIS A 101 3.07 1.18 -21.79
N GLN A 102 3.14 1.82 -22.97
CA GLN A 102 3.61 1.22 -24.24
C GLN A 102 5.10 1.52 -24.53
N GLY A 103 5.81 2.18 -23.62
CA GLY A 103 7.22 2.55 -23.78
C GLY A 103 8.17 1.37 -23.55
N ASP A 104 9.41 1.55 -24.01
CA ASP A 104 10.52 0.63 -23.70
C ASP A 104 11.10 0.84 -22.29
N ASP A 105 10.76 1.95 -21.64
CA ASP A 105 11.25 2.30 -20.32
C ASP A 105 10.50 1.48 -19.24
N PRO A 106 11.18 0.97 -18.22
CA PRO A 106 10.53 0.28 -17.11
C PRO A 106 9.75 1.26 -16.23
N PHE A 107 8.79 0.76 -15.44
CA PHE A 107 8.05 1.58 -14.50
C PHE A 107 8.17 1.12 -13.04
N LEU A 108 8.11 2.08 -12.14
CA LEU A 108 7.82 1.89 -10.72
C LEU A 108 6.40 2.39 -10.43
N MET A 109 5.50 1.53 -9.99
CA MET A 109 4.16 1.94 -9.55
C MET A 109 3.95 1.61 -8.08
N VAL A 110 3.48 2.60 -7.32
CA VAL A 110 2.98 2.42 -5.96
C VAL A 110 1.47 2.59 -5.99
N LEU A 111 0.76 1.51 -5.66
CA LEU A 111 -0.68 1.52 -5.47
C LEU A 111 -0.97 1.41 -3.98
N SER A 112 -1.36 2.52 -3.37
CA SER A 112 -1.51 2.67 -1.93
C SER A 112 -2.99 2.72 -1.54
N TRP A 113 -3.60 1.53 -1.37
CA TRP A 113 -4.96 1.42 -0.91
C TRP A 113 -5.14 1.91 0.54
N GLY A 114 -6.27 2.58 0.83
CA GLY A 114 -6.64 2.98 2.19
C GLY A 114 -7.12 1.81 3.06
N PRO A 115 -8.02 0.95 2.57
CA PRO A 115 -8.40 -0.29 3.26
C PRO A 115 -7.20 -1.25 3.43
N PRO A 116 -7.22 -2.11 4.44
CA PRO A 116 -8.30 -2.43 5.39
C PRO A 116 -8.34 -1.55 6.63
N HIS A 117 -7.68 -0.38 6.65
CA HIS A 117 -7.77 0.57 7.76
C HIS A 117 -9.24 0.96 8.05
N ALA A 118 -9.57 1.18 9.32
CA ALA A 118 -10.92 1.63 9.72
C ALA A 118 -11.40 2.87 8.90
N PRO A 119 -12.73 2.99 8.62
CA PRO A 119 -13.88 2.25 9.19
C PRO A 119 -14.12 0.89 8.52
N TYR A 120 -14.20 -0.16 9.31
CA TYR A 120 -14.25 -1.55 8.81
C TYR A 120 -15.60 -1.91 8.17
N GLU A 121 -16.69 -1.24 8.58
CA GLU A 121 -18.05 -1.44 8.07
C GLU A 121 -18.23 -0.95 6.62
N THR A 122 -17.26 -0.27 6.07
CA THR A 122 -17.34 0.35 4.73
C THR A 122 -16.95 -0.60 3.58
N ALA A 123 -16.50 -1.80 3.89
CA ALA A 123 -16.26 -2.81 2.86
C ALA A 123 -17.52 -3.07 2.02
N PRO A 124 -17.42 -3.33 0.71
CA PRO A 124 -18.60 -3.60 -0.14
C PRO A 124 -19.45 -4.74 0.38
N ALA A 125 -20.77 -4.61 0.22
CA ALA A 125 -21.74 -5.54 0.79
C ALA A 125 -21.51 -7.01 0.38
N LYS A 126 -21.03 -7.24 -0.87
CA LYS A 126 -20.72 -8.59 -1.38
C LYS A 126 -19.63 -9.31 -0.56
N TYR A 127 -18.68 -8.56 -0.02
CA TYR A 127 -17.62 -9.11 0.82
C TYR A 127 -18.05 -9.22 2.28
N ARG A 128 -18.75 -8.21 2.82
CA ARG A 128 -19.29 -8.27 4.20
C ARG A 128 -20.25 -9.41 4.41
N ALA A 129 -20.99 -9.82 3.39
CA ALA A 129 -21.90 -10.98 3.46
C ALA A 129 -21.19 -12.32 3.71
N GLN A 130 -19.87 -12.38 3.53
CA GLN A 130 -19.06 -13.59 3.74
C GLN A 130 -18.62 -13.76 5.21
N TYR A 131 -18.68 -12.70 5.99
CA TYR A 131 -18.17 -12.67 7.37
C TYR A 131 -19.23 -12.22 8.34
N ARG A 132 -19.69 -13.13 9.20
CA ARG A 132 -20.63 -12.81 10.27
C ARG A 132 -19.85 -12.72 11.58
N ARG A 133 -20.10 -11.69 12.39
CA ARG A 133 -19.42 -11.49 13.68
C ARG A 133 -19.53 -12.69 14.62
N GLU A 134 -20.63 -13.47 14.51
CA GLU A 134 -20.89 -14.65 15.33
C GLU A 134 -19.93 -15.80 15.01
N ASP A 135 -19.35 -15.81 13.81
CA ASP A 135 -18.43 -16.84 13.33
C ASP A 135 -16.94 -16.44 13.52
N ILE A 136 -16.67 -15.24 14.05
CA ILE A 136 -15.30 -14.75 14.25
C ILE A 136 -14.70 -15.38 15.52
N GLU A 137 -13.61 -16.11 15.32
CA GLU A 137 -12.77 -16.59 16.42
C GLU A 137 -11.84 -15.44 16.88
N LEU A 138 -12.03 -15.01 18.12
CA LEU A 138 -11.23 -13.94 18.71
C LEU A 138 -9.86 -14.44 19.17
N ARG A 139 -8.87 -13.60 19.05
CA ARG A 139 -7.56 -13.84 19.63
C ARG A 139 -7.67 -13.95 21.16
N PRO A 140 -6.86 -14.81 21.80
CA PRO A 140 -6.96 -15.09 23.25
C PRO A 140 -6.64 -13.86 24.12
N ASN A 141 -5.99 -12.84 23.57
CA ASN A 141 -5.63 -11.59 24.23
C ASN A 141 -6.65 -10.46 24.06
N VAL A 142 -7.83 -10.74 23.48
CA VAL A 142 -8.94 -9.79 23.43
C VAL A 142 -9.70 -9.87 24.77
N PRO A 143 -9.78 -8.78 25.55
CA PRO A 143 -10.49 -8.81 26.82
C PRO A 143 -12.01 -8.92 26.61
N PRO A 144 -12.75 -9.58 27.54
CA PRO A 144 -14.17 -9.86 27.38
C PRO A 144 -15.05 -8.63 27.08
N GLU A 145 -14.72 -7.48 27.66
CA GLU A 145 -15.44 -6.22 27.44
C GLU A 145 -15.26 -5.64 26.04
N LYS A 146 -14.26 -6.12 25.30
CA LYS A 146 -14.01 -5.75 23.90
C LYS A 146 -14.46 -6.78 22.88
N ALA A 147 -14.93 -7.95 23.34
CA ALA A 147 -15.21 -9.08 22.47
C ALA A 147 -16.24 -8.77 21.37
N ALA A 148 -17.32 -8.04 21.69
CA ALA A 148 -18.35 -7.68 20.71
C ALA A 148 -17.83 -6.70 19.64
N ASP A 149 -17.11 -5.67 20.07
CA ASP A 149 -16.49 -4.68 19.16
C ASP A 149 -15.45 -5.36 18.27
N ALA A 150 -14.57 -6.18 18.87
CA ALA A 150 -13.51 -6.89 18.15
C ALA A 150 -14.05 -7.82 17.06
N ALA A 151 -15.12 -8.58 17.37
CA ALA A 151 -15.77 -9.47 16.40
C ALA A 151 -16.33 -8.69 15.20
N GLU A 152 -16.98 -7.55 15.45
CA GLU A 152 -17.49 -6.66 14.40
C GLU A 152 -16.35 -6.08 13.55
N TRP A 153 -15.29 -5.57 14.19
CA TRP A 153 -14.13 -5.00 13.50
C TRP A 153 -13.41 -6.03 12.65
N ILE A 154 -13.18 -7.23 13.17
CA ILE A 154 -12.50 -8.31 12.45
C ILE A 154 -13.33 -8.77 11.25
N ALA A 155 -14.65 -8.90 11.38
CA ALA A 155 -15.52 -9.26 10.27
C ALA A 155 -15.43 -8.25 9.11
N GLY A 156 -15.49 -6.95 9.42
CA GLY A 156 -15.35 -5.89 8.44
C GLY A 156 -13.93 -5.81 7.85
N TYR A 157 -12.90 -5.99 8.67
CA TYR A 157 -11.51 -6.05 8.25
C TYR A 157 -11.25 -7.19 7.26
N TYR A 158 -11.76 -8.41 7.54
CA TYR A 158 -11.64 -9.54 6.62
C TYR A 158 -12.38 -9.29 5.30
N ALA A 159 -13.54 -8.61 5.36
CA ALA A 159 -14.26 -8.22 4.16
C ALA A 159 -13.43 -7.27 3.27
N HIS A 160 -12.73 -6.30 3.86
CA HIS A 160 -11.79 -5.47 3.14
C HIS A 160 -10.60 -6.27 2.56
N CYS A 161 -10.03 -7.18 3.35
CA CYS A 161 -8.92 -8.04 2.88
C CYS A 161 -9.34 -8.86 1.66
N THR A 162 -10.56 -9.46 1.67
CA THR A 162 -11.07 -10.22 0.52
C THR A 162 -11.29 -9.33 -0.70
N ALA A 163 -11.73 -8.07 -0.50
CA ALA A 163 -11.85 -7.11 -1.59
C ALA A 163 -10.49 -6.76 -2.20
N LEU A 164 -9.46 -6.61 -1.37
CA LEU A 164 -8.08 -6.34 -1.85
C LEU A 164 -7.45 -7.56 -2.52
N ASP A 165 -7.81 -8.77 -2.10
CA ASP A 165 -7.37 -10.02 -2.75
C ASP A 165 -7.92 -10.11 -4.19
N ASP A 166 -9.22 -9.80 -4.40
CA ASP A 166 -9.80 -9.68 -5.74
C ASP A 166 -9.09 -8.58 -6.56
N CYS A 167 -8.80 -7.42 -5.95
CA CYS A 167 -8.06 -6.34 -6.61
C CYS A 167 -6.65 -6.77 -7.02
N MET A 168 -5.96 -7.53 -6.18
CA MET A 168 -4.63 -8.07 -6.49
C MET A 168 -4.71 -9.10 -7.62
N ALA A 169 -5.69 -9.99 -7.60
CA ALA A 169 -5.92 -10.95 -8.68
C ALA A 169 -6.13 -10.25 -10.03
N ASP A 170 -6.93 -9.18 -10.06
CA ASP A 170 -7.18 -8.37 -11.25
C ASP A 170 -5.89 -7.70 -11.78
N LEU A 171 -5.00 -7.23 -10.90
CA LEU A 171 -3.70 -6.66 -11.29
C LEU A 171 -2.77 -7.74 -11.88
N LEU A 172 -2.65 -8.88 -11.22
CA LEU A 172 -1.82 -9.99 -11.71
C LEU A 172 -2.31 -10.49 -13.07
N GLN A 173 -3.63 -10.61 -13.25
CA GLN A 173 -4.22 -10.96 -14.55
C GLN A 173 -3.89 -9.90 -15.61
N THR A 174 -3.88 -8.62 -15.26
CA THR A 174 -3.51 -7.56 -16.21
C THR A 174 -2.05 -7.67 -16.64
N LEU A 175 -1.13 -7.97 -15.74
CA LEU A 175 0.29 -8.20 -16.07
C LEU A 175 0.44 -9.40 -17.02
N GLU A 176 -0.29 -10.48 -16.77
CA GLU A 176 -0.31 -11.66 -17.62
C GLU A 176 -0.89 -11.35 -19.01
N ASP A 177 -2.03 -10.66 -19.09
CA ASP A 177 -2.68 -10.24 -20.34
C ASP A 177 -1.79 -9.32 -21.20
N GLN A 178 -0.94 -8.52 -20.56
CA GLN A 178 0.05 -7.67 -21.23
C GLN A 178 1.38 -8.42 -21.54
N GLY A 179 1.54 -9.65 -21.07
CA GLY A 179 2.74 -10.46 -21.28
C GLY A 179 3.99 -9.94 -20.58
N ILE A 180 3.82 -9.21 -19.47
CA ILE A 180 4.93 -8.62 -18.69
C ILE A 180 5.06 -9.19 -17.27
N ASP A 181 4.25 -10.16 -16.89
CA ASP A 181 4.21 -10.73 -15.55
C ASP A 181 5.53 -11.40 -15.13
N ASP A 182 6.22 -12.05 -16.06
CA ASP A 182 7.55 -12.65 -15.84
C ASP A 182 8.64 -11.59 -15.58
N HIS A 183 8.46 -10.39 -16.12
CA HIS A 183 9.42 -9.28 -16.00
C HIS A 183 8.98 -8.21 -15.02
N THR A 184 7.90 -8.43 -14.28
CA THR A 184 7.41 -7.52 -13.26
C THR A 184 7.67 -8.09 -11.86
N LEU A 185 8.31 -7.27 -11.04
CA LEU A 185 8.46 -7.53 -9.62
C LEU A 185 7.24 -6.95 -8.91
N VAL A 186 6.46 -7.81 -8.25
CA VAL A 186 5.28 -7.41 -7.48
C VAL A 186 5.56 -7.59 -6.00
N LEU A 187 5.49 -6.50 -5.25
CA LEU A 187 5.61 -6.49 -3.80
C LEU A 187 4.28 -6.09 -3.18
N PHE A 188 3.75 -6.93 -2.29
CA PHE A 188 2.58 -6.64 -1.47
C PHE A 188 2.99 -6.60 0.00
N PHE A 189 2.71 -5.49 0.67
CA PHE A 189 2.98 -5.30 2.10
C PHE A 189 2.01 -4.29 2.71
N SER A 190 2.06 -4.12 4.03
CA SER A 190 1.34 -3.06 4.75
C SER A 190 2.31 -2.17 5.50
N ASP A 191 1.95 -0.90 5.68
CA ASP A 191 2.69 0.09 6.46
C ASP A 191 2.61 -0.17 7.98
N HIS A 192 1.54 -0.80 8.46
CA HIS A 192 1.32 -1.21 9.85
C HIS A 192 0.22 -2.28 9.92
N GLY A 193 0.14 -2.96 11.04
CA GLY A 193 -0.97 -3.85 11.37
C GLY A 193 -2.13 -3.14 12.06
N ASP A 194 -3.02 -3.92 12.69
CA ASP A 194 -4.16 -3.41 13.45
C ASP A 194 -4.44 -4.28 14.67
N MET A 195 -4.64 -3.66 15.81
CA MET A 195 -4.88 -4.34 17.10
C MET A 195 -6.21 -5.08 17.14
N LEU A 196 -7.27 -4.57 16.50
CA LEU A 196 -8.59 -5.20 16.38
C LEU A 196 -9.12 -5.79 17.70
N GLY A 197 -8.95 -5.06 18.79
CA GLY A 197 -9.38 -5.49 20.14
C GLY A 197 -8.31 -6.21 20.95
N SER A 198 -7.23 -6.68 20.36
CA SER A 198 -6.11 -7.31 21.10
C SER A 198 -5.57 -6.36 22.15
N GLN A 199 -5.29 -6.87 23.35
CA GLN A 199 -4.83 -6.10 24.52
C GLN A 199 -5.79 -4.95 24.90
N GLY A 200 -7.05 -4.98 24.45
CA GLY A 200 -8.05 -3.93 24.67
C GLY A 200 -7.92 -2.71 23.75
N TRP A 201 -7.03 -2.76 22.75
CA TRP A 201 -6.73 -1.65 21.83
C TRP A 201 -7.32 -1.84 20.45
N ASP A 202 -7.54 -0.73 19.75
CA ASP A 202 -7.83 -0.62 18.34
C ASP A 202 -6.67 0.01 17.57
N LYS A 203 -6.68 -0.13 16.23
CA LYS A 203 -5.69 0.49 15.32
C LYS A 203 -4.24 0.09 15.61
N LYS A 204 -3.30 1.03 15.55
CA LYS A 204 -1.84 0.83 15.53
C LYS A 204 -1.11 1.69 16.56
N GLN A 205 0.20 1.83 16.39
CA GLN A 205 1.14 2.58 17.26
C GLN A 205 1.31 1.91 18.63
N LYS A 206 1.38 0.60 18.61
CA LYS A 206 1.61 -0.24 19.78
C LYS A 206 2.80 -1.18 19.52
N PRO A 207 3.53 -1.62 20.56
CA PRO A 207 4.72 -2.47 20.39
C PRO A 207 4.40 -3.97 20.25
N TRP A 208 3.14 -4.32 19.97
CA TRP A 208 2.70 -5.71 19.85
C TRP A 208 2.66 -6.16 18.38
N GLU A 209 2.81 -7.47 18.19
CA GLU A 209 2.82 -8.12 16.87
C GLU A 209 1.66 -7.69 15.98
N GLU A 210 0.46 -7.53 16.54
CA GLU A 210 -0.73 -7.11 15.81
C GLU A 210 -0.58 -5.71 15.17
N SER A 211 0.25 -4.87 15.72
CA SER A 211 0.54 -3.52 15.20
C SER A 211 1.75 -3.47 14.28
N ILE A 212 2.78 -4.29 14.53
CA ILE A 212 4.10 -4.17 13.87
C ILE A 212 4.38 -5.28 12.87
N ARG A 213 3.78 -6.47 13.04
CA ARG A 213 3.98 -7.60 12.12
C ARG A 213 2.96 -7.56 10.99
N VAL A 214 3.44 -7.28 9.78
CA VAL A 214 2.64 -7.12 8.58
C VAL A 214 2.97 -8.19 7.54
N PRO A 215 2.06 -8.47 6.58
CA PRO A 215 2.40 -9.32 5.45
C PRO A 215 3.50 -8.67 4.60
N PHE A 216 4.37 -9.51 4.06
CA PHE A 216 5.36 -9.14 3.06
C PHE A 216 5.42 -10.27 2.02
N LEU A 217 4.90 -10.03 0.83
CA LEU A 217 4.85 -11.00 -0.26
C LEU A 217 5.58 -10.43 -1.48
N LEU A 218 6.57 -11.15 -1.98
CA LEU A 218 7.35 -10.76 -3.14
C LEU A 218 7.18 -11.82 -4.23
N ARG A 219 6.77 -11.37 -5.42
CA ARG A 219 6.63 -12.20 -6.61
C ARG A 219 7.48 -11.63 -7.74
N SER A 220 8.29 -12.47 -8.34
CA SER A 220 9.02 -12.22 -9.58
C SER A 220 9.39 -13.55 -10.21
N PRO A 221 8.59 -14.11 -11.14
CA PRO A 221 8.83 -15.44 -11.70
C PRO A 221 10.21 -15.58 -12.33
N ALA A 222 10.68 -14.57 -13.06
CA ALA A 222 11.99 -14.59 -13.71
C ALA A 222 13.18 -14.62 -12.72
N LEU A 223 13.06 -13.96 -11.56
CA LEU A 223 14.14 -13.87 -10.57
C LEU A 223 14.03 -14.91 -9.45
N LEU A 224 12.82 -15.19 -9.00
CA LEU A 224 12.56 -15.99 -7.80
C LEU A 224 12.02 -17.38 -8.12
N GLY A 225 11.64 -17.65 -9.38
CA GLY A 225 10.92 -18.85 -9.78
C GLY A 225 9.43 -18.79 -9.43
N THR A 226 8.72 -19.88 -9.74
CA THR A 226 7.26 -20.02 -9.55
C THR A 226 6.88 -20.81 -8.30
N GLU A 227 7.83 -21.43 -7.64
CA GLU A 227 7.60 -22.21 -6.41
C GLU A 227 7.57 -21.29 -5.20
N GLY A 228 6.41 -21.30 -4.50
CA GLY A 228 6.24 -20.54 -3.26
C GLY A 228 7.17 -21.01 -2.15
N ARG A 229 7.82 -20.08 -1.45
CA ARG A 229 8.67 -20.37 -0.29
C ARG A 229 8.47 -19.34 0.81
N GLN A 230 8.75 -19.74 2.03
CA GLN A 230 8.88 -18.82 3.16
C GLN A 230 10.35 -18.52 3.42
N VAL A 231 10.65 -17.28 3.73
CA VAL A 231 11.99 -16.82 4.11
C VAL A 231 11.88 -16.30 5.54
N ASP A 232 12.66 -16.91 6.45
CA ASP A 232 12.67 -16.55 7.87
C ASP A 232 13.71 -15.45 8.12
N ALA A 233 13.46 -14.27 7.57
CA ALA A 233 14.29 -13.09 7.74
C ALA A 233 13.46 -11.96 8.38
N LEU A 234 14.11 -11.18 9.24
CA LEU A 234 13.54 -9.96 9.81
C LEU A 234 13.79 -8.82 8.82
N ILE A 235 12.75 -8.41 8.12
CA ILE A 235 12.75 -7.27 7.19
C ILE A 235 11.92 -6.14 7.82
N ASP A 236 12.42 -4.91 7.75
CA ASP A 236 11.70 -3.71 8.19
C ASP A 236 11.48 -2.76 7.01
N ILE A 237 10.61 -1.77 7.18
CA ILE A 237 10.25 -0.79 6.14
C ILE A 237 11.47 -0.11 5.49
N PRO A 238 12.53 0.31 6.24
CA PRO A 238 13.74 0.87 5.64
C PRO A 238 14.45 -0.05 4.64
N ASP A 239 14.28 -1.36 4.75
CA ASP A 239 14.96 -2.37 3.91
C ASP A 239 14.28 -2.56 2.54
N ILE A 240 13.04 -2.10 2.39
CA ILE A 240 12.26 -2.27 1.17
C ILE A 240 12.94 -1.58 -0.02
N MET A 241 13.27 -0.31 0.13
CA MET A 241 13.86 0.46 -0.96
C MET A 241 15.22 -0.11 -1.43
N PRO A 242 16.22 -0.37 -0.57
CA PRO A 242 17.49 -0.92 -1.02
C PRO A 242 17.34 -2.33 -1.61
N THR A 243 16.45 -3.17 -1.07
CA THR A 243 16.19 -4.51 -1.62
C THR A 243 15.58 -4.44 -3.02
N LEU A 244 14.61 -3.53 -3.26
CA LEU A 244 14.03 -3.34 -4.59
C LEU A 244 15.06 -2.79 -5.59
N LEU A 245 15.90 -1.83 -5.16
CA LEU A 245 16.98 -1.31 -5.99
C LEU A 245 18.01 -2.40 -6.34
N GLY A 246 18.39 -3.24 -5.37
CA GLY A 246 19.28 -4.39 -5.60
C GLY A 246 18.69 -5.39 -6.59
N LEU A 247 17.42 -5.79 -6.42
CA LEU A 247 16.70 -6.66 -7.34
C LEU A 247 16.64 -6.11 -8.76
N CYS A 248 16.49 -4.80 -8.91
CA CYS A 248 16.47 -4.10 -10.20
C CYS A 248 17.86 -3.71 -10.72
N GLN A 249 18.93 -4.09 -10.02
CA GLN A 249 20.32 -3.76 -10.36
C GLN A 249 20.58 -2.24 -10.48
N LEU A 250 19.90 -1.46 -9.65
CA LEU A 250 20.02 -0.02 -9.58
C LEU A 250 20.98 0.40 -8.45
N ASN A 251 21.52 1.61 -8.58
CA ASN A 251 22.39 2.15 -7.55
C ASN A 251 21.60 2.49 -6.27
N ILE A 252 22.08 2.00 -5.13
CA ILE A 252 21.52 2.31 -3.81
C ILE A 252 22.15 3.63 -3.32
N PRO A 253 21.35 4.70 -3.11
CA PRO A 253 21.89 5.97 -2.64
C PRO A 253 22.53 5.86 -1.24
N GLU A 254 23.61 6.61 -1.00
CA GLU A 254 24.30 6.63 0.32
C GLU A 254 23.41 7.07 1.49
N SER A 255 22.33 7.81 1.21
CA SER A 255 21.37 8.25 2.22
C SER A 255 20.42 7.14 2.72
N VAL A 256 20.46 5.95 2.13
CA VAL A 256 19.61 4.81 2.51
C VAL A 256 20.20 4.14 3.74
N GLU A 257 19.38 3.98 4.79
CA GLU A 257 19.79 3.39 6.07
C GLU A 257 19.45 1.89 6.17
N GLY A 258 18.55 1.37 5.32
CA GLY A 258 18.13 -0.03 5.32
C GLY A 258 19.14 -0.97 4.65
N LEU A 259 18.89 -2.25 4.79
CA LEU A 259 19.72 -3.33 4.22
C LEU A 259 19.13 -3.84 2.92
N ASP A 260 19.98 -4.17 1.97
CA ASP A 260 19.61 -4.93 0.78
C ASP A 260 19.59 -6.43 1.12
N PHE A 261 18.41 -7.03 1.13
CA PHE A 261 18.21 -8.46 1.38
C PHE A 261 18.37 -9.34 0.14
N TRP A 262 18.64 -8.73 -1.01
CA TRP A 262 18.95 -9.46 -2.24
C TRP A 262 20.44 -9.76 -2.41
N ALA A 263 21.32 -8.99 -1.82
CA ALA A 263 22.78 -9.09 -1.95
C ALA A 263 23.39 -10.36 -1.33
#